data_bd0cac58b32911fae44caa18358c2729
#
_entry.id   bd0cac58b32911fae44caa18358c2729
#
_cell.length_a   1.000
_cell.length_b   1.000
_cell.length_c   1.000
_cell.angle_alpha   90.00
_cell.angle_beta   90.00
_cell.angle_gamma   90.00
#
_symmetry.space_group_name_H-M   'P 1'
#
loop_
_entity.id
_entity.type
_entity.pdbx_description
1 polymer ?
#
loop_
_entity_poly.entity_id
_entity_poly.type
_entity_poly.pdbx_seq_one_letter_code
_entity_poly.pdbx_strand_id
1 'polypeptide(L)'
;MKGIILAGGSGTRLHPLTLAVSKQMMPIYDKPMIYYPLSTLLYSGIKEILIISTPHDLPLFRKLLGDGSRLGCRFEYKVQEVPNGLAQAFVLGEEFIGDDNVCLVLGDNIFQIKIQTLTSCQDVRGGIVFGYHVNDPERYGVV
;
A
#
# COMPACT_ATOMS: atom_id res chain seq x y z
N MET A 1 4.35 15.16 2.11
CA MET A 1 3.70 14.07 1.36
C MET A 1 3.48 12.91 2.30
N LYS A 2 2.30 12.32 2.30
CA LYS A 2 1.91 11.14 3.10
C LYS A 2 1.80 9.91 2.23
N GLY A 3 1.86 8.72 2.83
CA GLY A 3 1.73 7.45 2.13
C GLY A 3 0.44 6.72 2.50
N ILE A 4 -0.16 6.01 1.56
CA ILE A 4 -1.23 5.04 1.83
C ILE A 4 -0.81 3.69 1.28
N ILE A 5 -0.90 2.65 2.10
CA ILE A 5 -0.78 1.27 1.66
C ILE A 5 -2.16 0.62 1.72
N LEU A 6 -2.72 0.28 0.56
CA LEU A 6 -3.98 -0.47 0.49
C LEU A 6 -3.66 -1.97 0.48
N ALA A 7 -3.89 -2.60 1.61
CA ALA A 7 -3.59 -4.01 1.87
C ALA A 7 -4.87 -4.83 2.11
N GLY A 8 -5.90 -4.54 1.33
CA GLY A 8 -7.18 -5.26 1.32
C GLY A 8 -7.23 -6.32 0.21
N GLY A 9 -8.34 -7.05 0.18
CA GLY A 9 -8.64 -8.03 -0.86
C GLY A 9 -8.54 -9.48 -0.39
N SER A 10 -9.35 -10.35 -1.01
CA SER A 10 -9.52 -11.75 -0.60
C SER A 10 -8.38 -12.67 -1.01
N GLY A 11 -7.47 -12.23 -1.91
CA GLY A 11 -6.34 -13.04 -2.37
C GLY A 11 -6.72 -14.36 -3.05
N THR A 12 -7.91 -14.49 -3.62
CA THR A 12 -8.50 -15.74 -4.14
C THR A 12 -7.63 -16.49 -5.12
N ARG A 13 -6.78 -15.78 -5.87
CA ARG A 13 -5.83 -16.40 -6.83
C ARG A 13 -4.77 -17.26 -6.14
N LEU A 14 -4.56 -17.11 -4.85
CA LEU A 14 -3.60 -17.86 -4.05
C LEU A 14 -4.27 -18.86 -3.09
N HIS A 15 -5.57 -19.13 -3.26
CA HIS A 15 -6.23 -20.20 -2.50
C HIS A 15 -5.54 -21.54 -2.71
N PRO A 16 -5.43 -22.38 -1.67
CA PRO A 16 -6.02 -22.22 -0.31
C PRO A 16 -5.18 -21.41 0.68
N LEU A 17 -3.97 -20.94 0.32
CA LEU A 17 -3.05 -20.27 1.23
C LEU A 17 -3.66 -19.00 1.88
N THR A 18 -4.42 -18.24 1.10
CA THR A 18 -5.06 -17.00 1.54
C THR A 18 -6.42 -17.19 2.25
N LEU A 19 -6.80 -18.42 2.55
CA LEU A 19 -7.98 -18.69 3.40
C LEU A 19 -7.73 -18.32 4.87
N ALA A 20 -6.50 -18.45 5.32
CA ALA A 20 -6.14 -18.25 6.72
C ALA A 20 -5.26 -17.00 6.95
N VAL A 21 -4.62 -16.49 5.90
CA VAL A 21 -3.63 -15.41 6.01
C VAL A 21 -3.78 -14.44 4.85
N SER A 22 -3.76 -13.16 5.13
CA SER A 22 -3.70 -12.11 4.11
C SER A 22 -2.52 -12.33 3.17
N LYS A 23 -2.73 -12.13 1.85
CA LYS A 23 -1.68 -12.22 0.84
C LYS A 23 -0.43 -11.41 1.21
N GLN A 24 -0.64 -10.21 1.72
CA GLN A 24 0.44 -9.27 2.05
C GLN A 24 1.24 -9.68 3.30
N MET A 25 0.72 -10.63 4.08
CA MET A 25 1.41 -11.22 5.23
C MET A 25 2.26 -12.44 4.86
N MET A 26 2.08 -12.98 3.66
CA MET A 26 2.87 -14.12 3.19
C MET A 26 4.33 -13.71 2.97
N PRO A 27 5.28 -14.60 3.27
CA PRO A 27 6.69 -14.32 3.06
C PRO A 27 7.02 -14.30 1.57
N ILE A 28 7.80 -13.29 1.18
CA ILE A 28 8.53 -13.28 -0.08
C ILE A 28 10.00 -13.23 0.30
N TYR A 29 10.71 -14.30 0.03
CA TYR A 29 12.08 -14.56 0.42
C TYR A 29 12.24 -14.54 1.96
N ASP A 30 12.62 -13.42 2.57
CA ASP A 30 13.01 -13.30 3.97
C ASP A 30 12.02 -12.48 4.84
N LYS A 31 10.99 -11.89 4.24
CA LYS A 31 10.06 -10.99 4.94
C LYS A 31 8.64 -11.01 4.36
N PRO A 32 7.62 -10.64 5.13
CA PRO A 32 6.27 -10.47 4.62
C PRO A 32 6.20 -9.49 3.45
N MET A 33 5.32 -9.77 2.49
CA MET A 33 5.15 -8.99 1.26
C MET A 33 4.94 -7.50 1.52
N ILE A 34 4.22 -7.13 2.59
CA ILE A 34 3.92 -5.73 2.94
C ILE A 34 5.17 -4.86 3.12
N TYR A 35 6.32 -5.44 3.47
CA TYR A 35 7.56 -4.69 3.65
C TYR A 35 8.13 -4.13 2.34
N TYR A 36 7.77 -4.70 1.18
CA TYR A 36 8.25 -4.19 -0.12
C TYR A 36 7.62 -2.84 -0.47
N PRO A 37 6.28 -2.68 -0.52
CA PRO A 37 5.67 -1.38 -0.73
C PRO A 37 6.00 -0.39 0.40
N LEU A 38 6.11 -0.88 1.65
CA LEU A 38 6.55 -0.05 2.77
C LEU A 38 7.97 0.50 2.54
N SER A 39 8.91 -0.33 2.11
CA SER A 39 10.27 0.09 1.78
C SER A 39 10.27 1.16 0.68
N THR A 40 9.43 1.00 -0.33
CA THR A 40 9.31 1.98 -1.43
C THR A 40 8.91 3.36 -0.91
N LEU A 41 7.92 3.43 -0.01
CA LEU A 41 7.51 4.69 0.61
C LEU A 41 8.60 5.29 1.50
N LEU A 42 9.19 4.47 2.38
CA LEU A 42 10.23 4.93 3.31
C LEU A 42 11.49 5.43 2.58
N TYR A 43 11.92 4.73 1.54
CA TYR A 43 13.04 5.15 0.70
C TYR A 43 12.76 6.46 -0.06
N SER A 44 11.50 6.75 -0.35
CA SER A 44 11.07 8.03 -0.92
C SER A 44 10.93 9.15 0.12
N GLY A 45 11.34 8.90 1.37
CA GLY A 45 11.28 9.88 2.46
C GLY A 45 9.89 10.05 3.08
N ILE A 46 8.92 9.22 2.70
CA ILE A 46 7.55 9.26 3.23
C ILE A 46 7.52 8.54 4.57
N LYS A 47 7.26 9.27 5.64
CA LYS A 47 7.33 8.74 7.02
C LYS A 47 5.98 8.64 7.72
N GLU A 48 4.95 9.31 7.21
CA GLU A 48 3.57 9.18 7.70
C GLU A 48 2.81 8.29 6.73
N ILE A 49 2.35 7.14 7.21
CA ILE A 49 1.80 6.10 6.35
C ILE A 49 0.51 5.55 6.97
N LEU A 50 -0.57 5.60 6.19
CA LEU A 50 -1.85 4.97 6.51
C LEU A 50 -1.91 3.57 5.90
N ILE A 51 -2.18 2.58 6.73
CA ILE A 51 -2.41 1.19 6.31
C ILE A 51 -3.91 0.92 6.34
N ILE A 52 -4.45 0.61 5.17
CA ILE A 52 -5.88 0.29 5.00
C ILE A 52 -6.00 -1.20 4.68
N SER A 53 -6.80 -1.90 5.47
CA SER A 53 -7.01 -3.34 5.29
C SER A 53 -8.40 -3.76 5.76
N THR A 54 -8.72 -5.05 5.56
CA THR A 54 -9.99 -5.65 6.00
C THR A 54 -10.11 -5.64 7.53
N PRO A 55 -11.33 -5.74 8.10
CA PRO A 55 -11.52 -5.90 9.55
C PRO A 55 -10.74 -7.10 10.12
N HIS A 56 -10.69 -8.19 9.35
CA HIS A 56 -10.00 -9.42 9.74
C HIS A 56 -8.48 -9.26 9.79
N ASP A 57 -7.88 -8.60 8.79
CA ASP A 57 -6.43 -8.57 8.62
C ASP A 57 -5.76 -7.37 9.32
N LEU A 58 -6.48 -6.27 9.51
CA LEU A 58 -5.91 -5.04 10.09
C LEU A 58 -5.26 -5.26 11.47
N PRO A 59 -5.82 -6.06 12.40
CA PRO A 59 -5.17 -6.38 13.67
C PRO A 59 -3.83 -7.07 13.50
N LEU A 60 -3.68 -7.91 12.48
CA LEU A 60 -2.44 -8.61 12.17
C LEU A 60 -1.36 -7.64 11.66
N PHE A 61 -1.73 -6.70 10.78
CA PHE A 61 -0.83 -5.64 10.35
C PHE A 61 -0.38 -4.77 11.53
N ARG A 62 -1.31 -4.40 12.39
CA ARG A 62 -1.00 -3.62 13.61
C ARG A 62 -0.04 -4.36 14.54
N LYS A 63 -0.22 -5.67 14.69
CA LYS A 63 0.68 -6.53 15.48
C LYS A 63 2.08 -6.63 14.85
N LEU A 64 2.15 -6.73 13.51
CA LEU A 64 3.42 -6.86 12.77
C LEU A 64 4.23 -5.56 12.77
N LEU A 65 3.58 -4.45 12.45
CA LEU A 65 4.25 -3.18 12.13
C LEU A 65 4.28 -2.20 13.33
N GLY A 66 3.38 -2.37 14.31
CA GLY A 66 3.28 -1.49 15.47
C GLY A 66 2.84 -0.06 15.09
N ASP A 67 3.43 0.92 15.73
CA ASP A 67 3.20 2.35 15.48
C ASP A 67 4.17 2.96 14.44
N GLY A 68 5.14 2.18 13.98
CA GLY A 68 6.16 2.61 13.04
C GLY A 68 7.44 3.16 13.65
N SER A 69 7.47 3.43 14.95
CA SER A 69 8.62 4.04 15.65
C SER A 69 9.93 3.26 15.45
N ARG A 70 9.86 1.91 15.44
CA ARG A 70 11.00 1.04 15.18
C ARG A 70 11.61 1.19 13.79
N LEU A 71 10.85 1.72 12.84
CA LEU A 71 11.27 1.95 11.45
C LEU A 71 11.52 3.43 11.15
N GLY A 72 11.45 4.29 12.17
CA GLY A 72 11.62 5.72 12.03
C GLY A 72 10.50 6.42 11.26
N CYS A 73 9.28 5.88 11.33
CA CYS A 73 8.08 6.40 10.70
C CYS A 73 6.89 6.36 11.66
N ARG A 74 5.71 6.78 11.20
CA ARG A 74 4.45 6.73 11.92
C ARG A 74 3.41 6.01 11.11
N PHE A 75 2.76 5.01 11.68
CA PHE A 75 1.65 4.29 11.06
C PHE A 75 0.32 4.70 11.68
N GLU A 76 -0.65 4.91 10.79
CA GLU A 76 -2.07 4.92 11.11
C GLU A 76 -2.75 3.74 10.43
N TYR A 77 -3.93 3.36 10.93
CA TYR A 77 -4.62 2.16 10.50
C TYR A 77 -6.10 2.45 10.32
N LYS A 78 -6.65 2.09 9.15
CA LYS A 78 -8.07 2.27 8.84
C LYS A 78 -8.66 0.98 8.28
N VAL A 79 -9.86 0.67 8.71
CA VAL A 79 -10.60 -0.50 8.21
C VAL A 79 -11.26 -0.16 6.89
N GLN A 80 -11.15 -1.06 5.92
CA GLN A 80 -11.97 -1.12 4.71
C GLN A 80 -12.97 -2.26 4.87
N GLU A 81 -14.21 -1.94 5.19
CA GLU A 81 -15.27 -2.95 5.45
C GLU A 81 -15.58 -3.76 4.19
N VAL A 82 -15.69 -3.07 3.05
CA VAL A 82 -15.97 -3.69 1.76
C VAL A 82 -14.99 -3.14 0.72
N PRO A 83 -14.34 -4.01 -0.09
CA PRO A 83 -13.39 -3.57 -1.11
C PRO A 83 -14.12 -2.96 -2.32
N ASN A 84 -14.31 -1.65 -2.31
CA ASN A 84 -14.99 -0.88 -3.36
C ASN A 84 -14.00 -0.15 -4.30
N GLY A 85 -12.90 -0.81 -4.65
CA GLY A 85 -11.91 -0.27 -5.57
C GLY A 85 -10.83 0.61 -4.91
N LEU A 86 -9.88 1.04 -5.71
CA LEU A 86 -8.69 1.77 -5.25
C LEU A 86 -9.00 3.18 -4.76
N ALA A 87 -9.94 3.86 -5.42
CA ALA A 87 -10.32 5.22 -5.08
C ALA A 87 -10.89 5.34 -3.65
N GLN A 88 -11.47 4.28 -3.11
CA GLN A 88 -11.97 4.25 -1.73
C GLN A 88 -10.87 4.54 -0.71
N ALA A 89 -9.61 4.22 -1.03
CA ALA A 89 -8.49 4.49 -0.15
C ALA A 89 -8.32 5.99 0.16
N PHE A 90 -8.60 6.86 -0.80
CA PHE A 90 -8.55 8.31 -0.60
C PHE A 90 -9.72 8.80 0.25
N VAL A 91 -10.92 8.25 0.05
CA VAL A 91 -12.10 8.58 0.87
C VAL A 91 -11.89 8.15 2.32
N LEU A 92 -11.41 6.92 2.54
CA LEU A 92 -11.10 6.42 3.88
C LEU A 92 -9.95 7.18 4.55
N GLY A 93 -9.01 7.65 3.74
CA GLY A 93 -7.83 8.39 4.19
C GLY A 93 -8.00 9.90 4.24
N GLU A 94 -9.16 10.46 3.94
CA GLU A 94 -9.39 11.91 3.81
C GLU A 94 -8.86 12.71 5.00
N GLU A 95 -9.23 12.32 6.21
CA GLU A 95 -8.78 12.96 7.46
C GLU A 95 -7.26 12.85 7.64
N PHE A 96 -6.68 11.69 7.32
CA PHE A 96 -5.24 11.47 7.38
C PHE A 96 -4.50 12.29 6.33
N ILE A 97 -5.01 12.36 5.10
CA ILE A 97 -4.39 13.10 3.99
C ILE A 97 -4.37 14.60 4.31
N GLY A 98 -5.53 15.18 4.69
CA GLY A 98 -5.70 16.61 4.85
C GLY A 98 -5.34 17.34 3.56
N ASP A 99 -4.51 18.38 3.67
CA ASP A 99 -4.03 19.20 2.53
C ASP A 99 -2.71 18.70 1.92
N ASP A 100 -2.20 17.55 2.38
CA ASP A 100 -0.92 17.00 1.92
C ASP A 100 -1.04 16.27 0.58
N ASN A 101 0.05 16.30 -0.19
CA ASN A 101 0.21 15.36 -1.29
C ASN A 101 0.26 13.92 -0.76
N VAL A 102 -0.30 12.98 -1.49
CA VAL A 102 -0.38 11.57 -1.09
C VAL A 102 0.14 10.64 -2.16
N CYS A 103 0.86 9.60 -1.73
CA CYS A 103 1.30 8.48 -2.56
C CYS A 103 0.55 7.22 -2.15
N LEU A 104 -0.26 6.66 -3.06
CA LEU A 104 -0.94 5.38 -2.86
C LEU A 104 -0.13 4.25 -3.47
N VAL A 105 0.10 3.20 -2.69
CA VAL A 105 0.75 1.95 -3.12
C VAL A 105 -0.11 0.77 -2.70
N LEU A 106 -0.22 -0.23 -3.58
CA LEU A 106 -0.90 -1.48 -3.23
C LEU A 106 0.03 -2.36 -2.40
N GLY A 107 -0.53 -3.03 -1.40
CA GLY A 107 0.21 -3.85 -0.45
C GLY A 107 0.87 -5.10 -1.04
N ASP A 108 0.56 -5.43 -2.29
CA ASP A 108 1.14 -6.55 -3.03
C ASP A 108 2.05 -6.13 -4.20
N ASN A 109 2.33 -4.84 -4.34
CA ASN A 109 3.21 -4.36 -5.39
C ASN A 109 4.67 -4.36 -4.93
N ILE A 110 5.54 -4.90 -5.79
CA ILE A 110 7.00 -4.92 -5.61
C ILE A 110 7.60 -4.07 -6.72
N PHE A 111 8.22 -2.96 -6.33
CA PHE A 111 8.83 -2.04 -7.29
C PHE A 111 10.35 -2.17 -7.30
N GLN A 112 10.91 -2.22 -8.49
CA GLN A 112 12.34 -1.99 -8.75
C GLN A 112 12.60 -0.56 -9.24
N ILE A 113 11.93 0.42 -8.63
CA ILE A 113 12.02 1.81 -9.06
C ILE A 113 13.24 2.47 -8.41
N LYS A 114 13.99 3.23 -9.20
CA LYS A 114 14.93 4.22 -8.66
C LYS A 114 14.10 5.28 -7.93
N ILE A 115 14.28 5.37 -6.64
CA ILE A 115 13.56 6.19 -5.64
C ILE A 115 13.40 7.66 -6.04
N GLN A 116 14.33 8.18 -6.84
CA GLN A 116 14.32 9.55 -7.35
C GLN A 116 13.03 9.91 -8.13
N THR A 117 12.33 8.93 -8.69
CA THR A 117 11.10 9.19 -9.46
C THR A 117 9.94 9.64 -8.57
N LEU A 118 9.80 9.11 -7.35
CA LEU A 118 8.73 9.52 -6.43
C LEU A 118 9.01 10.87 -5.77
N THR A 119 10.27 11.18 -5.46
CA THR A 119 10.65 12.47 -4.88
C THR A 119 10.50 13.63 -5.85
N SER A 120 10.70 13.39 -7.16
CA SER A 120 10.46 14.41 -8.19
C SER A 120 8.97 14.69 -8.47
N CYS A 121 8.06 13.88 -7.92
CA CYS A 121 6.61 14.08 -8.05
C CYS A 121 6.01 15.04 -7.01
N GLN A 122 6.80 15.63 -6.11
CA GLN A 122 6.27 16.45 -4.99
C GLN A 122 5.63 17.76 -5.45
N ASP A 123 6.07 18.33 -6.56
CA ASP A 123 5.61 19.63 -7.06
C ASP A 123 4.59 19.52 -8.22
N VAL A 124 4.10 18.32 -8.50
CA VAL A 124 3.15 18.11 -9.61
C VAL A 124 1.72 18.48 -9.17
N ARG A 125 1.09 19.35 -9.95
CA ARG A 125 -0.35 19.63 -9.81
C ARG A 125 -1.14 18.54 -10.54
N GLY A 126 -2.06 17.88 -9.82
CA GLY A 126 -2.88 16.81 -10.36
C GLY A 126 -2.44 15.43 -9.88
N GLY A 127 -2.69 14.39 -10.66
CA GLY A 127 -2.37 13.00 -10.33
C GLY A 127 -1.31 12.42 -11.26
N ILE A 128 -0.43 11.59 -10.71
CA ILE A 128 0.53 10.78 -11.47
C ILE A 128 0.17 9.32 -11.31
N VAL A 129 0.10 8.59 -12.40
CA VAL A 129 -0.10 7.14 -12.45
C VAL A 129 1.11 6.50 -13.11
N PHE A 130 1.61 5.42 -12.52
CA PHE A 130 2.71 4.65 -13.08
C PHE A 130 2.16 3.50 -13.91
N GLY A 131 2.47 3.51 -15.22
CA GLY A 131 2.13 2.45 -16.15
C GLY A 131 3.31 1.52 -16.40
N TYR A 132 3.03 0.24 -16.59
CA TYR A 132 3.99 -0.77 -17.02
C TYR A 132 3.44 -1.55 -18.20
N HIS A 133 4.23 -1.75 -19.24
CA HIS A 133 3.81 -2.50 -20.42
C HIS A 133 3.72 -3.99 -20.10
N VAL A 134 2.57 -4.59 -20.37
CA VAL A 134 2.29 -6.02 -20.16
C VAL A 134 1.78 -6.67 -21.45
N ASN A 135 2.01 -7.97 -21.61
CA ASN A 135 1.55 -8.72 -22.79
C ASN A 135 0.11 -9.21 -22.68
N ASP A 136 -0.45 -9.26 -21.47
CA ASP A 136 -1.80 -9.76 -21.14
C ASP A 136 -2.59 -8.71 -20.34
N PRO A 137 -2.93 -7.56 -20.97
CA PRO A 137 -3.50 -6.40 -20.28
C PRO A 137 -4.87 -6.67 -19.64
N GLU A 138 -5.61 -7.65 -20.12
CA GLU A 138 -6.91 -8.05 -19.58
C GLU A 138 -6.86 -8.53 -18.12
N ARG A 139 -5.68 -8.84 -17.60
CA ARG A 139 -5.45 -9.26 -16.21
C ARG A 139 -5.18 -8.11 -15.25
N TYR A 140 -5.04 -6.89 -15.77
CA TYR A 140 -4.62 -5.71 -15.04
C TYR A 140 -5.59 -4.55 -15.25
N GLY A 141 -5.48 -3.52 -14.41
CA GLY A 141 -6.06 -2.23 -14.72
C GLY A 141 -5.24 -1.56 -15.83
N VAL A 142 -5.93 -1.11 -16.89
CA VAL A 142 -5.30 -0.44 -18.04
C VAL A 142 -5.63 1.05 -18.04
N VAL A 143 -4.72 1.87 -18.53
CA VAL A 143 -4.85 3.31 -18.75
C VAL A 143 -4.62 3.63 -20.22
#